data_89c11bde0fa372588de8503076088263
#
_entry.id   89c11bde0fa372588de8503076088263
#
_cell.length_a   1.000
_cell.length_b   1.000
_cell.length_c   1.000
_cell.angle_alpha   90.00
_cell.angle_beta   90.00
_cell.angle_gamma   90.00
#
_symmetry.space_group_name_H-M   'P 1'
#
loop_
_entity.id
_entity.type
_entity.pdbx_description
1 polymer ?
#
loop_
_entity_poly.entity_id
_entity_poly.type
_entity_poly.pdbx_seq_one_letter_code
_entity_poly.pdbx_strand_id
1 'polypeptide(L)'
;LRITGNRNGKVYLLCTDGVAEFDLATQRFKTLLQGNVDAIYFNEKLYIGKREEVFVYNESTGNFDLFYHLAGKNITLSCLHLDKNKNLWMGTTSNGIYCLSEDKSLSRPVTKGNITSIYEDSSNELWIGSWEEGLYRVKTDGNIENLRHNPMNTNSLCSNFVRSCCEDNSGDLWIGTFNGLNRYDRETGKFHLYTANGNSPDGLTHSSIWCIVKDGQGTIWLGTYFGG
;
A
#
# COMPACT_ATOMS: atom_id res chain seq x y z
N LEU A 1 12.11 5.33 -0.11
CA LEU A 1 12.35 4.03 -0.75
C LEU A 1 11.08 3.17 -0.67
N ARG A 2 10.64 2.62 -1.80
CA ARG A 2 9.62 1.56 -1.86
C ARG A 2 10.18 0.40 -2.64
N ILE A 3 9.80 -0.81 -2.27
CA ILE A 3 10.26 -2.04 -2.89
C ILE A 3 9.04 -2.82 -3.34
N THR A 4 9.08 -3.34 -4.56
CA THR A 4 8.10 -4.30 -5.07
C THR A 4 8.85 -5.43 -5.78
N GLY A 5 8.36 -6.65 -5.66
CA GLY A 5 9.07 -7.82 -6.19
C GLY A 5 8.36 -8.48 -7.36
N ASN A 6 9.00 -9.48 -7.92
CA ASN A 6 8.46 -10.24 -9.03
C ASN A 6 8.72 -11.75 -8.94
N ARG A 7 8.17 -12.48 -9.94
CA ARG A 7 8.29 -13.94 -10.06
C ARG A 7 9.63 -14.42 -10.63
N ASN A 8 10.43 -13.55 -11.27
CA ASN A 8 11.62 -13.92 -12.05
C ASN A 8 12.94 -13.53 -11.37
N GLY A 9 12.93 -13.39 -10.04
CA GLY A 9 14.14 -13.02 -9.29
C GLY A 9 14.57 -11.56 -9.46
N LYS A 10 13.68 -10.70 -9.95
CA LYS A 10 13.91 -9.25 -10.06
C LYS A 10 13.13 -8.50 -9.00
N VAL A 11 13.72 -7.50 -8.43
CA VAL A 11 13.13 -6.59 -7.44
C VAL A 11 13.20 -5.17 -8.00
N TYR A 12 12.09 -4.46 -7.93
CA TYR A 12 12.01 -3.08 -8.37
C TYR A 12 12.00 -2.13 -7.18
N LEU A 13 12.82 -1.10 -7.27
CA LEU A 13 13.01 -0.11 -6.20
C LEU A 13 12.62 1.27 -6.71
N LEU A 14 11.76 1.93 -5.95
CA LEU A 14 11.52 3.36 -6.09
C LEU A 14 12.48 4.10 -5.16
N CYS A 15 13.42 4.81 -5.76
CA CYS A 15 14.44 5.63 -5.09
C CYS A 15 14.08 7.12 -5.21
N THR A 16 14.82 7.98 -4.53
CA THR A 16 14.66 9.45 -4.61
C THR A 16 14.86 10.02 -5.99
N ASP A 17 15.69 9.36 -6.79
CA ASP A 17 16.17 9.80 -8.11
C ASP A 17 15.69 8.91 -9.26
N GLY A 18 14.72 8.00 -9.00
CA GLY A 18 14.13 7.20 -10.06
C GLY A 18 13.72 5.79 -9.69
N VAL A 19 13.67 4.93 -10.70
CA VAL A 19 13.33 3.51 -10.58
C VAL A 19 14.51 2.65 -10.98
N ALA A 20 14.85 1.70 -10.14
CA ALA A 20 15.89 0.70 -10.39
C ALA A 20 15.34 -0.72 -10.34
N GLU A 21 15.91 -1.60 -11.14
CA GLU A 21 15.74 -3.05 -11.08
C GLU A 21 16.96 -3.64 -10.36
N PHE A 22 16.75 -4.53 -9.40
CA PHE A 22 17.77 -5.34 -8.79
C PHE A 22 17.55 -6.80 -9.19
N ASP A 23 18.55 -7.41 -9.80
CA ASP A 23 18.53 -8.82 -10.18
C ASP A 23 19.15 -9.66 -9.06
N LEU A 24 18.35 -10.54 -8.46
CA LEU A 24 18.75 -11.38 -7.32
C LEU A 24 19.82 -12.42 -7.70
N ALA A 25 19.82 -12.89 -8.94
CA ALA A 25 20.77 -13.92 -9.38
C ALA A 25 22.16 -13.32 -9.64
N THR A 26 22.21 -12.16 -10.28
CA THR A 26 23.46 -11.48 -10.61
C THR A 26 23.92 -10.47 -9.57
N GLN A 27 23.05 -10.13 -8.60
CA GLN A 27 23.25 -9.10 -7.57
C GLN A 27 23.60 -7.72 -8.16
N ARG A 28 23.04 -7.38 -9.32
CA ARG A 28 23.30 -6.12 -10.02
C ARG A 28 22.08 -5.22 -10.05
N PHE A 29 22.35 -3.93 -9.99
CA PHE A 29 21.34 -2.89 -10.21
C PHE A 29 21.36 -2.43 -11.66
N LYS A 30 20.17 -2.16 -12.19
CA LYS A 30 19.93 -1.49 -13.46
C LYS A 30 18.98 -0.33 -13.25
N THR A 31 19.39 0.89 -13.56
CA THR A 31 18.47 2.03 -13.57
C THR A 31 17.52 1.89 -14.76
N LEU A 32 16.21 1.90 -14.48
CA LEU A 32 15.16 1.83 -15.50
C LEU A 32 14.67 3.23 -15.90
N LEU A 33 14.59 4.14 -14.93
CA LEU A 33 14.14 5.52 -15.13
C LEU A 33 14.85 6.44 -14.15
N GLN A 34 15.28 7.60 -14.63
CA GLN A 34 15.78 8.71 -13.80
C GLN A 34 14.71 9.80 -13.63
N GLY A 35 14.71 10.46 -12.49
CA GLY A 35 13.81 11.56 -12.13
C GLY A 35 12.70 11.15 -11.17
N ASN A 36 11.90 12.14 -10.83
CA ASN A 36 10.85 11.96 -9.80
C ASN A 36 9.77 10.97 -10.24
N VAL A 37 9.51 9.99 -9.40
CA VAL A 37 8.42 9.02 -9.50
C VAL A 37 7.74 8.96 -8.14
N ASP A 38 6.41 9.04 -8.13
CA ASP A 38 5.61 9.18 -6.91
C ASP A 38 5.11 7.83 -6.39
N ALA A 39 4.85 6.88 -7.30
CA ALA A 39 4.33 5.56 -6.97
C ALA A 39 4.95 4.47 -7.84
N ILE A 40 5.05 3.26 -7.29
CA ILE A 40 5.49 2.06 -7.98
C ILE A 40 4.60 0.88 -7.59
N TYR A 41 4.28 0.05 -8.56
CA TYR A 41 3.53 -1.19 -8.33
C TYR A 41 3.93 -2.24 -9.38
N PHE A 42 4.08 -3.48 -8.94
CA PHE A 42 4.36 -4.62 -9.81
C PHE A 42 3.32 -5.72 -9.63
N ASN A 43 2.69 -6.12 -10.74
CA ASN A 43 1.91 -7.32 -10.88
C ASN A 43 1.97 -7.74 -12.36
N GLU A 44 2.77 -8.76 -12.69
CA GLU A 44 3.11 -9.18 -14.05
C GLU A 44 3.79 -8.08 -14.90
N LYS A 45 3.37 -6.82 -14.74
CA LYS A 45 3.95 -5.62 -15.35
C LYS A 45 4.33 -4.62 -14.27
N LEU A 46 5.38 -3.84 -14.57
CA LEU A 46 5.81 -2.75 -13.69
C LEU A 46 5.05 -1.47 -14.07
N TYR A 47 4.30 -0.94 -13.13
CA TYR A 47 3.60 0.34 -13.24
C TYR A 47 4.30 1.38 -12.38
N ILE A 48 4.36 2.61 -12.89
CA ILE A 48 4.82 3.77 -12.13
C ILE A 48 3.80 4.88 -12.21
N GLY A 49 3.70 5.66 -11.12
CA GLY A 49 2.93 6.89 -11.06
C GLY A 49 3.86 8.10 -11.04
N LYS A 50 3.61 9.08 -11.89
CA LYS A 50 4.33 10.33 -11.93
C LYS A 50 3.33 11.48 -12.02
N ARG A 51 3.18 12.22 -10.92
CA ARG A 51 2.08 13.17 -10.75
C ARG A 51 0.72 12.52 -11.03
N GLU A 52 -0.02 12.98 -12.04
CA GLU A 52 -1.33 12.49 -12.48
C GLU A 52 -1.27 11.40 -13.55
N GLU A 53 -0.08 10.96 -13.93
CA GLU A 53 0.11 10.00 -15.02
C GLU A 53 0.56 8.64 -14.50
N VAL A 54 0.02 7.58 -15.10
CA VAL A 54 0.46 6.19 -14.89
C VAL A 54 1.14 5.70 -16.15
N PHE A 55 2.31 5.13 -15.98
CA PHE A 55 3.08 4.51 -17.06
C PHE A 55 3.28 3.02 -16.78
N VAL A 56 3.47 2.25 -17.83
CA VAL A 56 3.79 0.82 -17.77
C VAL A 56 5.13 0.57 -18.46
N TYR A 57 5.98 -0.23 -17.82
CA TYR A 57 7.27 -0.60 -18.40
C TYR A 57 7.08 -1.58 -19.56
N ASN A 58 7.67 -1.25 -20.68
CA ASN A 58 7.71 -2.07 -21.88
C ASN A 58 9.07 -2.76 -21.98
N GLU A 59 9.10 -4.06 -21.68
CA GLU A 59 10.34 -4.84 -21.66
C GLU A 59 11.03 -4.93 -23.04
N SER A 60 10.25 -4.88 -24.13
CA SER A 60 10.80 -4.98 -25.50
C SER A 60 11.51 -3.73 -25.95
N THR A 61 11.06 -2.55 -25.51
CA THR A 61 11.68 -1.27 -25.86
C THR A 61 12.60 -0.73 -24.76
N GLY A 62 12.44 -1.21 -23.52
CA GLY A 62 13.13 -0.70 -22.34
C GLY A 62 12.60 0.66 -21.87
N ASN A 63 11.45 1.10 -22.36
CA ASN A 63 10.85 2.40 -22.05
C ASN A 63 9.59 2.25 -21.20
N PHE A 64 9.14 3.37 -20.65
CA PHE A 64 7.84 3.48 -19.98
C PHE A 64 6.83 4.13 -20.93
N ASP A 65 5.80 3.38 -21.28
CA ASP A 65 4.70 3.85 -22.13
C ASP A 65 3.59 4.44 -21.28
N LEU A 66 2.96 5.53 -21.72
CA LEU A 66 1.82 6.13 -21.01
C LEU A 66 0.65 5.14 -21.01
N PHE A 67 0.20 4.75 -19.82
CA PHE A 67 -0.92 3.84 -19.63
C PHE A 67 -2.23 4.59 -19.41
N TYR A 68 -2.20 5.62 -18.55
CA TYR A 68 -3.36 6.43 -18.22
C TYR A 68 -2.96 7.83 -17.73
N HIS A 69 -3.79 8.83 -18.06
CA HIS A 69 -3.68 10.19 -17.55
C HIS A 69 -4.92 10.53 -16.71
N LEU A 70 -4.73 10.71 -15.40
CA LEU A 70 -5.79 11.08 -14.47
C LEU A 70 -6.05 12.60 -14.59
N ALA A 71 -7.04 12.99 -15.38
CA ALA A 71 -7.35 14.40 -15.61
C ALA A 71 -7.76 15.09 -14.31
N GLY A 72 -7.04 16.13 -13.94
CA GLY A 72 -7.30 16.96 -12.76
C GLY A 72 -6.14 17.88 -12.45
N LYS A 73 -6.43 19.01 -11.81
CA LYS A 73 -5.37 19.93 -11.39
C LYS A 73 -4.81 19.52 -10.05
N ASN A 74 -3.49 19.52 -9.92
CA ASN A 74 -2.76 19.27 -8.68
C ASN A 74 -3.00 17.87 -8.07
N ILE A 75 -3.20 16.85 -8.92
CA ILE A 75 -3.24 15.46 -8.48
C ILE A 75 -1.81 14.93 -8.49
N THR A 76 -1.39 14.32 -7.38
CA THR A 76 -0.15 13.56 -7.29
C THR A 76 -0.50 12.16 -6.78
N LEU A 77 -0.11 11.16 -7.54
CA LEU A 77 -0.29 9.76 -7.17
C LEU A 77 0.61 9.43 -5.97
N SER A 78 0.13 8.61 -5.06
CA SER A 78 0.87 8.18 -3.87
C SER A 78 1.08 6.67 -3.83
N CYS A 79 0.13 5.90 -4.34
CA CYS A 79 0.22 4.45 -4.46
C CYS A 79 -0.66 3.94 -5.59
N LEU A 80 -0.31 2.76 -6.10
CA LEU A 80 -1.01 2.04 -7.17
C LEU A 80 -1.29 0.61 -6.72
N HIS A 81 -2.38 0.03 -7.18
CA HIS A 81 -2.71 -1.37 -7.00
C HIS A 81 -3.59 -1.86 -8.14
N LEU A 82 -3.30 -3.01 -8.70
CA LEU A 82 -4.14 -3.70 -9.69
C LEU A 82 -4.83 -4.85 -8.98
N ASP A 83 -6.16 -4.77 -8.85
CA ASP A 83 -6.96 -5.80 -8.20
C ASP A 83 -7.13 -7.05 -9.08
N LYS A 84 -7.68 -8.11 -8.52
CA LYS A 84 -7.92 -9.37 -9.23
C LYS A 84 -8.89 -9.24 -10.41
N ASN A 85 -9.74 -8.20 -10.41
CA ASN A 85 -10.64 -7.86 -11.49
C ASN A 85 -9.99 -6.96 -12.55
N LYS A 86 -8.67 -6.74 -12.44
CA LYS A 86 -7.85 -5.87 -13.30
C LYS A 86 -8.25 -4.39 -13.27
N ASN A 87 -8.92 -3.95 -12.22
CA ASN A 87 -9.13 -2.54 -11.98
C ASN A 87 -7.85 -1.92 -11.39
N LEU A 88 -7.44 -0.78 -11.94
CA LEU A 88 -6.30 -0.03 -11.43
C LEU A 88 -6.78 0.98 -10.38
N TRP A 89 -6.40 0.76 -9.14
CA TRP A 89 -6.64 1.66 -8.03
C TRP A 89 -5.48 2.63 -7.90
N MET A 90 -5.81 3.92 -7.87
CA MET A 90 -4.86 5.04 -7.87
C MET A 90 -5.09 5.90 -6.64
N GLY A 91 -4.27 5.72 -5.62
CA GLY A 91 -4.24 6.56 -4.44
C GLY A 91 -3.54 7.89 -4.74
N THR A 92 -4.01 8.98 -4.14
CA THR A 92 -3.48 10.32 -4.32
C THR A 92 -3.08 10.97 -3.00
N THR A 93 -2.27 12.00 -3.05
CA THR A 93 -1.82 12.73 -1.84
C THR A 93 -2.89 13.64 -1.23
N SER A 94 -3.98 13.95 -1.94
CA SER A 94 -4.98 14.92 -1.45
C SER A 94 -6.42 14.63 -1.88
N ASN A 95 -6.61 13.86 -2.94
CA ASN A 95 -7.91 13.70 -3.59
C ASN A 95 -8.57 12.32 -3.35
N GLY A 96 -8.06 11.56 -2.37
CA GLY A 96 -8.55 10.21 -2.11
C GLY A 96 -8.09 9.20 -3.15
N ILE A 97 -8.90 8.19 -3.42
CA ILE A 97 -8.58 7.09 -4.33
C ILE A 97 -9.54 7.04 -5.52
N TYR A 98 -9.00 6.78 -6.68
CA TYR A 98 -9.74 6.55 -7.93
C TYR A 98 -9.60 5.08 -8.34
N CYS A 99 -10.62 4.57 -9.01
CA CYS A 99 -10.61 3.26 -9.63
C CYS A 99 -10.79 3.40 -11.14
N LEU A 100 -9.86 2.88 -11.90
CA LEU A 100 -9.93 2.74 -13.34
C LEU A 100 -10.24 1.29 -13.68
N SER A 101 -11.44 1.02 -14.17
CA SER A 101 -11.86 -0.32 -14.58
C SER A 101 -11.16 -0.79 -15.87
N GLU A 102 -11.26 -2.09 -16.16
CA GLU A 102 -10.62 -2.68 -17.35
C GLU A 102 -11.10 -2.03 -18.66
N ASP A 103 -12.36 -1.60 -18.74
CA ASP A 103 -12.95 -0.89 -19.87
C ASP A 103 -12.55 0.60 -19.96
N LYS A 104 -11.61 1.04 -19.09
CA LYS A 104 -11.12 2.42 -19.00
C LYS A 104 -12.13 3.44 -18.47
N SER A 105 -13.22 3.02 -17.84
CA SER A 105 -14.09 3.94 -17.12
C SER A 105 -13.48 4.30 -15.77
N LEU A 106 -13.46 5.60 -15.46
CA LEU A 106 -12.89 6.15 -14.24
C LEU A 106 -14.00 6.42 -13.22
N SER A 107 -13.85 5.90 -12.01
CA SER A 107 -14.74 6.26 -10.90
C SER A 107 -14.53 7.70 -10.43
N ARG A 108 -15.51 8.25 -9.72
CA ARG A 108 -15.24 9.39 -8.83
C ARG A 108 -14.37 8.92 -7.66
N PRO A 109 -13.66 9.83 -6.96
CA PRO A 109 -12.92 9.43 -5.76
C PRO A 109 -13.86 8.77 -4.76
N VAL A 110 -13.51 7.56 -4.34
CA VAL A 110 -14.34 6.75 -3.41
C VAL A 110 -13.99 7.01 -1.94
N THR A 111 -12.87 7.68 -1.68
CA THR A 111 -12.42 8.11 -0.35
C THR A 111 -11.94 9.55 -0.39
N LYS A 112 -11.46 10.06 0.75
CA LYS A 112 -10.89 11.41 0.88
C LYS A 112 -9.43 11.34 1.35
N GLY A 113 -8.75 12.47 1.25
CA GLY A 113 -7.46 12.71 1.87
C GLY A 113 -6.28 12.05 1.15
N ASN A 114 -5.19 11.96 1.88
CA ASN A 114 -3.92 11.40 1.42
C ASN A 114 -3.93 9.88 1.62
N ILE A 115 -3.87 9.12 0.54
CA ILE A 115 -3.84 7.66 0.55
C ILE A 115 -2.40 7.20 0.66
N THR A 116 -2.14 6.32 1.60
CA THR A 116 -0.79 5.83 1.94
C THR A 116 -0.53 4.41 1.48
N SER A 117 -1.57 3.57 1.47
CA SER A 117 -1.47 2.16 1.10
C SER A 117 -2.78 1.63 0.53
N ILE A 118 -2.66 0.60 -0.30
CA ILE A 118 -3.78 -0.20 -0.80
C ILE A 118 -3.36 -1.66 -0.65
N TYR A 119 -4.22 -2.46 -0.07
CA TYR A 119 -4.03 -3.89 0.13
C TYR A 119 -5.30 -4.64 -0.25
N GLU A 120 -5.20 -5.67 -1.08
CA GLU A 120 -6.29 -6.59 -1.40
C GLU A 120 -6.10 -7.88 -0.62
N ASP A 121 -7.10 -8.25 0.15
CA ASP A 121 -7.06 -9.45 0.98
C ASP A 121 -7.50 -10.72 0.23
N SER A 122 -7.43 -11.87 0.90
CA SER A 122 -7.82 -13.16 0.33
C SER A 122 -9.31 -13.26 -0.03
N SER A 123 -10.16 -12.41 0.56
CA SER A 123 -11.59 -12.30 0.27
C SER A 123 -11.91 -11.31 -0.85
N ASN A 124 -10.90 -10.72 -1.50
CA ASN A 124 -10.99 -9.68 -2.53
C ASN A 124 -11.60 -8.36 -2.03
N GLU A 125 -11.47 -8.09 -0.74
CA GLU A 125 -11.80 -6.80 -0.18
C GLU A 125 -10.56 -5.90 -0.19
N LEU A 126 -10.76 -4.59 -0.47
CA LEU A 126 -9.65 -3.64 -0.48
C LEU A 126 -9.59 -2.88 0.84
N TRP A 127 -8.39 -2.82 1.38
CA TRP A 127 -8.05 -2.08 2.58
C TRP A 127 -7.17 -0.90 2.20
N ILE A 128 -7.69 0.31 2.42
CA ILE A 128 -7.08 1.54 1.94
C ILE A 128 -6.69 2.39 3.14
N GLY A 129 -5.40 2.47 3.38
CA GLY A 129 -4.83 3.28 4.44
C GLY A 129 -4.75 4.76 4.03
N SER A 130 -4.98 5.65 4.99
CA SER A 130 -4.87 7.08 4.79
C SER A 130 -4.00 7.74 5.86
N TRP A 131 -3.55 8.97 5.57
CA TRP A 131 -2.71 9.73 6.51
C TRP A 131 -3.49 10.30 7.70
N GLU A 132 -4.80 10.59 7.56
CA GLU A 132 -5.59 11.22 8.63
C GLU A 132 -7.01 10.69 8.74
N GLU A 133 -7.47 9.97 7.72
CA GLU A 133 -8.85 9.50 7.64
C GLU A 133 -9.06 8.07 8.16
N GLY A 134 -8.01 7.43 8.69
CA GLY A 134 -8.06 6.05 9.18
C GLY A 134 -7.94 5.03 8.04
N LEU A 135 -8.68 3.94 8.16
CA LEU A 135 -8.67 2.80 7.26
C LEU A 135 -10.03 2.65 6.59
N TYR A 136 -10.06 2.67 5.27
CA TYR A 136 -11.25 2.33 4.51
C TYR A 136 -11.21 0.85 4.11
N ARG A 137 -12.38 0.20 4.19
CA ARG A 137 -12.63 -1.14 3.70
C ARG A 137 -13.64 -1.06 2.58
N VAL A 138 -13.25 -1.47 1.37
CA VAL A 138 -14.14 -1.60 0.22
C VAL A 138 -14.49 -3.06 0.08
N LYS A 139 -15.74 -3.39 0.34
CA LYS A 139 -16.26 -4.76 0.27
C LYS A 139 -16.53 -5.17 -1.18
N THR A 140 -16.64 -6.46 -1.41
CA THR A 140 -16.93 -7.03 -2.74
C THR A 140 -18.30 -6.61 -3.30
N ASP A 141 -19.25 -6.22 -2.44
CA ASP A 141 -20.56 -5.67 -2.82
C ASP A 141 -20.50 -4.17 -3.16
N GLY A 142 -19.33 -3.54 -3.08
CA GLY A 142 -19.10 -2.12 -3.33
C GLY A 142 -19.37 -1.21 -2.13
N ASN A 143 -19.82 -1.76 -0.99
CA ASN A 143 -19.98 -0.97 0.23
C ASN A 143 -18.63 -0.53 0.79
N ILE A 144 -18.55 0.72 1.25
CA ILE A 144 -17.34 1.30 1.83
C ILE A 144 -17.57 1.61 3.30
N GLU A 145 -16.74 1.03 4.14
CA GLU A 145 -16.67 1.31 5.57
C GLU A 145 -15.44 2.18 5.87
N ASN A 146 -15.56 3.13 6.79
CA ASN A 146 -14.42 3.88 7.30
C ASN A 146 -14.20 3.56 8.78
N LEU A 147 -13.10 2.88 9.06
CA LEU A 147 -12.66 2.49 10.39
C LEU A 147 -11.70 3.55 10.92
N ARG A 148 -12.06 4.19 12.03
CA ARG A 148 -11.30 5.31 12.61
C ARG A 148 -10.94 5.07 14.06
N HIS A 149 -9.91 5.78 14.50
CA HIS A 149 -9.60 5.90 15.91
C HIS A 149 -10.74 6.62 16.67
N ASN A 150 -11.17 6.00 17.76
CA ASN A 150 -12.11 6.59 18.70
C ASN A 150 -11.55 6.42 20.13
N PRO A 151 -11.10 7.49 20.79
CA PRO A 151 -10.50 7.39 22.13
C PRO A 151 -11.48 6.88 23.21
N MET A 152 -12.77 6.96 22.97
CA MET A 152 -13.81 6.43 23.88
C MET A 152 -14.16 4.96 23.61
N ASN A 153 -13.59 4.36 22.59
CA ASN A 153 -13.79 2.97 22.21
C ASN A 153 -12.48 2.23 22.07
N THR A 154 -12.11 1.42 23.04
CA THR A 154 -10.90 0.60 23.02
C THR A 154 -10.89 -0.44 21.89
N ASN A 155 -12.04 -0.73 21.30
CA ASN A 155 -12.19 -1.58 20.12
C ASN A 155 -12.21 -0.76 18.83
N SER A 156 -11.28 0.16 18.66
CA SER A 156 -11.09 0.96 17.45
C SER A 156 -9.63 1.00 17.05
N LEU A 157 -9.32 1.54 15.87
CA LEU A 157 -7.93 1.78 15.46
C LEU A 157 -7.20 2.61 16.52
N CYS A 158 -5.92 2.33 16.75
CA CYS A 158 -5.12 3.11 17.68
C CYS A 158 -4.70 4.48 17.12
N SER A 159 -4.78 4.67 15.80
CA SER A 159 -4.47 5.93 15.12
C SER A 159 -5.13 6.01 13.75
N ASN A 160 -5.51 7.22 13.33
CA ASN A 160 -5.99 7.48 11.97
C ASN A 160 -4.86 7.56 10.92
N PHE A 161 -3.60 7.56 11.35
CA PHE A 161 -2.44 7.58 10.46
C PHE A 161 -2.05 6.14 10.10
N VAL A 162 -2.71 5.57 9.09
CA VAL A 162 -2.47 4.20 8.62
C VAL A 162 -1.39 4.19 7.55
N ARG A 163 -0.43 3.29 7.64
CA ARG A 163 0.74 3.22 6.74
C ARG A 163 0.79 1.96 5.89
N SER A 164 0.38 0.84 6.44
CA SER A 164 0.49 -0.46 5.77
C SER A 164 -0.51 -1.44 6.35
N CYS A 165 -0.97 -2.36 5.51
CA CYS A 165 -1.84 -3.47 5.91
C CYS A 165 -1.30 -4.77 5.31
N CYS A 166 -1.53 -5.87 6.02
CA CYS A 166 -1.20 -7.22 5.54
C CYS A 166 -2.09 -8.25 6.25
N GLU A 167 -2.58 -9.23 5.51
CA GLU A 167 -3.35 -10.35 6.06
C GLU A 167 -2.41 -11.50 6.47
N ASP A 168 -2.61 -12.07 7.64
CA ASP A 168 -1.88 -13.26 8.08
C ASP A 168 -2.49 -14.57 7.53
N ASN A 169 -1.94 -15.71 7.96
CA ASN A 169 -2.41 -17.02 7.50
C ASN A 169 -3.75 -17.44 8.14
N SER A 170 -4.17 -16.76 9.20
CA SER A 170 -5.46 -16.97 9.86
C SER A 170 -6.57 -16.14 9.25
N GLY A 171 -6.23 -15.21 8.36
CA GLY A 171 -7.16 -14.27 7.74
C GLY A 171 -7.34 -12.97 8.52
N ASP A 172 -6.64 -12.78 9.64
CA ASP A 172 -6.65 -11.54 10.40
C ASP A 172 -5.83 -10.45 9.69
N LEU A 173 -6.31 -9.22 9.76
CA LEU A 173 -5.62 -8.10 9.13
C LEU A 173 -4.72 -7.37 10.13
N TRP A 174 -3.44 -7.28 9.81
CA TRP A 174 -2.46 -6.49 10.53
C TRP A 174 -2.35 -5.09 9.93
N ILE A 175 -2.46 -4.07 10.77
CA ILE A 175 -2.56 -2.67 10.35
C ILE A 175 -1.50 -1.87 11.08
N GLY A 176 -0.52 -1.39 10.33
CA GLY A 176 0.55 -0.52 10.82
C GLY A 176 0.09 0.93 10.85
N THR A 177 0.21 1.55 12.00
CA THR A 177 -0.13 2.95 12.20
C THR A 177 1.03 3.73 12.82
N PHE A 178 0.88 5.05 12.92
CA PHE A 178 1.87 5.90 13.57
C PHE A 178 1.99 5.64 15.08
N ASN A 179 0.92 5.16 15.74
CA ASN A 179 0.87 5.00 17.21
C ASN A 179 0.75 3.54 17.66
N GLY A 180 0.96 2.57 16.80
CA GLY A 180 0.90 1.16 17.16
C GLY A 180 0.60 0.25 15.98
N LEU A 181 0.64 -1.04 16.25
CA LEU A 181 0.19 -2.10 15.38
C LEU A 181 -1.18 -2.57 15.85
N ASN A 182 -2.16 -2.61 14.96
CA ASN A 182 -3.44 -3.24 15.23
C ASN A 182 -3.52 -4.59 14.51
N ARG A 183 -4.12 -5.58 15.15
CA ARG A 183 -4.65 -6.78 14.51
C ARG A 183 -6.18 -6.68 14.53
N TYR A 184 -6.79 -6.70 13.36
CA TYR A 184 -8.23 -6.75 13.20
C TYR A 184 -8.67 -8.21 13.05
N ASP A 185 -9.32 -8.72 14.08
CA ASP A 185 -9.93 -10.04 14.12
C ASP A 185 -11.22 -10.01 13.30
N ARG A 186 -11.26 -10.76 12.22
CA ARG A 186 -12.38 -10.74 11.27
C ARG A 186 -13.64 -11.45 11.81
N GLU A 187 -13.48 -12.44 12.66
CA GLU A 187 -14.60 -13.20 13.23
C GLU A 187 -15.38 -12.35 14.22
N THR A 188 -14.65 -11.62 15.08
CA THR A 188 -15.25 -10.82 16.14
C THR A 188 -15.42 -9.36 15.80
N GLY A 189 -14.77 -8.86 14.74
CA GLY A 189 -14.72 -7.45 14.36
C GLY A 189 -13.93 -6.58 15.36
N LYS A 190 -13.05 -7.17 16.16
CA LYS A 190 -12.31 -6.47 17.21
C LYS A 190 -10.90 -6.10 16.79
N PHE A 191 -10.45 -4.96 17.31
CA PHE A 191 -9.08 -4.52 17.20
C PHE A 191 -8.28 -4.90 18.43
N HIS A 192 -7.15 -5.55 18.24
CA HIS A 192 -6.13 -5.80 19.26
C HIS A 192 -4.96 -4.86 19.03
N LEU A 193 -4.58 -4.11 20.06
CA LEU A 193 -3.51 -3.12 19.99
C LEU A 193 -2.20 -3.66 20.54
N TYR A 194 -1.12 -3.43 19.80
CA TYR A 194 0.26 -3.66 20.20
C TYR A 194 1.05 -2.36 20.11
N THR A 195 1.70 -1.97 21.19
CA THR A 195 2.55 -0.77 21.28
C THR A 195 3.91 -1.12 21.84
N ALA A 196 4.91 -0.30 21.53
CA ALA A 196 6.19 -0.40 22.19
C ALA A 196 6.02 -0.05 23.69
N ASN A 197 6.37 -0.99 24.53
CA ASN A 197 6.38 -0.80 25.98
C ASN A 197 7.79 -1.07 26.51
N GLY A 198 8.74 -0.26 26.32
CA GLY A 198 10.19 -0.36 26.61
C GLY A 198 10.72 -1.40 27.63
N ASN A 199 9.84 -2.21 28.23
CA ASN A 199 10.11 -3.19 29.27
C ASN A 199 10.02 -4.65 28.84
N SER A 200 9.64 -4.93 27.59
CA SER A 200 9.55 -6.30 27.07
C SER A 200 10.61 -6.53 26.00
N PRO A 201 11.56 -7.46 26.18
CA PRO A 201 12.55 -7.80 25.16
C PRO A 201 11.90 -8.39 23.90
N ASP A 202 10.68 -8.94 24.02
CA ASP A 202 9.92 -9.58 22.92
C ASP A 202 8.85 -8.63 22.37
N GLY A 203 8.83 -7.35 22.79
CA GLY A 203 7.87 -6.35 22.35
C GLY A 203 8.32 -5.59 21.11
N LEU A 204 7.40 -4.73 20.59
CA LEU A 204 7.76 -3.77 19.55
C LEU A 204 8.86 -2.83 20.04
N THR A 205 9.87 -2.62 19.21
CA THR A 205 10.96 -1.67 19.47
C THR A 205 10.51 -0.22 19.36
N HIS A 206 9.52 0.04 18.49
CA HIS A 206 8.91 1.35 18.29
C HIS A 206 7.44 1.24 17.86
N SER A 207 6.58 2.13 18.34
CA SER A 207 5.14 2.09 18.03
C SER A 207 4.81 2.56 16.61
N SER A 208 5.66 3.37 15.97
CA SER A 208 5.38 3.83 14.60
C SER A 208 5.75 2.78 13.57
N ILE A 209 4.73 2.09 13.04
CA ILE A 209 4.88 1.03 12.05
C ILE A 209 4.79 1.63 10.64
N TRP A 210 5.84 1.46 9.84
CA TRP A 210 5.93 2.03 8.49
C TRP A 210 5.59 1.04 7.39
N CYS A 211 5.97 -0.22 7.57
CA CYS A 211 5.65 -1.26 6.61
C CYS A 211 5.38 -2.58 7.32
N ILE A 212 4.53 -3.38 6.70
CA ILE A 212 4.23 -4.75 7.11
C ILE A 212 4.35 -5.61 5.87
N VAL A 213 5.04 -6.73 5.98
CA VAL A 213 5.20 -7.69 4.88
C VAL A 213 5.03 -9.10 5.44
N LYS A 214 4.29 -9.93 4.75
CA LYS A 214 4.22 -11.38 5.02
C LYS A 214 5.14 -12.11 4.04
N ASP A 215 6.04 -12.93 4.55
CA ASP A 215 6.89 -13.76 3.71
C ASP A 215 6.17 -15.04 3.22
N GLY A 216 6.85 -15.81 2.37
CA GLY A 216 6.30 -17.04 1.82
C GLY A 216 6.07 -18.18 2.85
N GLN A 217 6.58 -18.04 4.07
CA GLN A 217 6.36 -18.96 5.18
C GLN A 217 5.22 -18.49 6.11
N GLY A 218 4.69 -17.29 5.88
CA GLY A 218 3.62 -16.70 6.67
C GLY A 218 4.09 -15.85 7.83
N THR A 219 5.40 -15.62 7.98
CA THR A 219 5.94 -14.73 9.00
C THR A 219 5.63 -13.27 8.65
N ILE A 220 5.13 -12.52 9.63
CA ILE A 220 4.87 -11.07 9.51
C ILE A 220 6.12 -10.31 9.92
N TRP A 221 6.66 -9.55 8.97
CA TRP A 221 7.79 -8.66 9.18
C TRP A 221 7.29 -7.23 9.35
N LEU A 222 7.82 -6.55 10.34
CA LEU A 222 7.45 -5.16 10.68
C LEU A 222 8.66 -4.25 10.53
N GLY A 223 8.52 -3.20 9.72
CA GLY A 223 9.49 -2.11 9.69
C GLY A 223 8.97 -0.92 10.49
N THR A 224 9.76 -0.43 11.44
CA THR A 224 9.41 0.72 12.28
C THR A 224 10.18 1.98 11.88
N TYR A 225 9.73 3.17 12.33
CA TYR A 225 10.34 4.43 11.92
C TYR A 225 11.75 4.63 12.51
N PHE A 226 11.98 4.21 13.75
CA PHE A 226 13.24 4.40 14.47
C PHE A 226 13.83 3.12 15.07
N GLY A 227 13.17 1.99 15.00
CA GLY A 227 13.57 0.77 15.72
C GLY A 227 14.09 -0.37 14.85
N GLY A 228 14.19 -0.17 13.55
CA GLY A 228 14.56 -1.23 12.59
C GLY A 228 13.40 -2.03 12.09
#